data_3bda87b9018ec8dce5adae2c073d7e3e
#
_entry.id   3bda87b9018ec8dce5adae2c073d7e3e
#
_cell.length_a   1.000
_cell.length_b   1.000
_cell.length_c   1.000
_cell.angle_alpha   90.00
_cell.angle_beta   90.00
_cell.angle_gamma   90.00
#
_symmetry.space_group_name_H-M   'P 1'
#
loop_
_entity.id
_entity.type
_entity.pdbx_description
1 polymer ?
#
loop_
_entity_poly.entity_id
_entity_poly.type
_entity_poly.pdbx_seq_one_letter_code
_entity_poly.pdbx_strand_id
1 'polypeptide(L)' 'MKISYNKLWKLLIDKGMNKKELQKAAGISSVSIAKLGKGENITTDILLKICESLNVKVEDIIETVDDQ' A
#
# COMPACT_ATOMS: atom_id res chain seq x y z
N MET A 1 1.44 2.72 18.63
CA MET A 1 2.08 2.80 17.29
C MET A 1 1.30 1.94 16.30
N LYS A 2 1.11 2.41 15.11
CA LYS A 2 0.39 1.68 14.07
C LYS A 2 1.03 1.97 12.70
N ILE A 3 0.66 1.15 11.72
CA ILE A 3 1.11 1.33 10.34
C ILE A 3 0.23 2.37 9.64
N SER A 4 0.85 3.21 8.83
CA SER A 4 0.14 4.16 7.96
C SER A 4 0.54 3.89 6.51
N TYR A 5 -0.43 3.92 5.62
CA TYR A 5 -0.22 3.75 4.17
C TYR A 5 -0.37 5.07 3.42
N ASN A 6 -0.30 6.19 4.12
CA ASN A 6 -0.47 7.50 3.48
C ASN A 6 0.57 7.75 2.39
N LYS A 7 1.79 7.28 2.59
CA LYS A 7 2.83 7.40 1.57
C LYS A 7 2.46 6.66 0.29
N LEU A 8 1.83 5.49 0.42
CA LEU A 8 1.36 4.72 -0.73
C LEU A 8 0.30 5.49 -1.51
N TRP A 9 -0.67 6.08 -0.81
CA TRP A 9 -1.73 6.84 -1.47
C TRP A 9 -1.20 8.05 -2.19
N LYS A 10 -0.25 8.77 -1.60
CA LYS A 10 0.42 9.90 -2.25
C LYS A 10 1.16 9.46 -3.51
N LEU A 11 1.85 8.31 -3.42
CA LEU A 11 2.59 7.77 -4.55
C LEU A 11 1.65 7.42 -5.71
N LEU A 12 0.49 6.82 -5.40
CA LEU A 12 -0.50 6.50 -6.42
C LEU A 12 -1.03 7.77 -7.11
N ILE A 13 -1.29 8.82 -6.33
CA ILE A 13 -1.72 10.09 -6.89
C ILE A 13 -0.67 10.62 -7.86
N ASP A 14 0.59 10.60 -7.46
CA ASP A 14 1.70 11.07 -8.30
C ASP A 14 1.81 10.27 -9.59
N LYS A 15 1.50 8.98 -9.54
CA LYS A 15 1.55 8.09 -10.71
C LYS A 15 0.25 8.08 -11.52
N GLY A 16 -0.78 8.78 -11.05
CA GLY A 16 -2.08 8.78 -11.71
C GLY A 16 -2.80 7.44 -11.66
N MET A 17 -2.56 6.66 -10.59
CA MET A 17 -3.17 5.35 -10.40
C MET A 17 -4.25 5.39 -9.32
N ASN A 18 -5.30 4.59 -9.50
CA ASN A 18 -6.30 4.38 -8.47
C ASN A 18 -6.06 3.03 -7.79
N LYS A 19 -6.83 2.73 -6.74
CA LYS A 19 -6.68 1.50 -5.96
C LYS A 19 -6.91 0.25 -6.81
N LYS A 20 -7.86 0.30 -7.72
CA LYS A 20 -8.18 -0.83 -8.59
C LYS A 20 -7.03 -1.13 -9.55
N GLU A 21 -6.39 -0.09 -10.05
CA GLU A 21 -5.21 -0.25 -10.91
C GLU A 21 -4.04 -0.84 -10.13
N LEU A 22 -3.84 -0.40 -8.87
CA LEU A 22 -2.82 -0.96 -8.00
C LEU A 22 -3.08 -2.45 -7.75
N GLN A 23 -4.34 -2.80 -7.44
CA GLN A 23 -4.73 -4.20 -7.22
C GLN A 23 -4.33 -5.07 -8.39
N LYS A 24 -4.62 -4.61 -9.59
CA LYS A 24 -4.35 -5.33 -10.83
C LYS A 24 -2.85 -5.43 -11.08
N ALA A 25 -2.14 -4.33 -10.95
CA ALA A 25 -0.70 -4.27 -11.19
C ALA A 25 0.10 -5.14 -10.22
N ALA A 26 -0.29 -5.14 -8.95
CA ALA A 26 0.39 -5.90 -7.91
C ALA A 26 -0.06 -7.36 -7.85
N GLY A 27 -1.18 -7.69 -8.49
CA GLY A 27 -1.73 -9.05 -8.44
C GLY A 27 -2.23 -9.44 -7.06
N ILE A 28 -2.81 -8.50 -6.32
CA ILE A 28 -3.33 -8.74 -4.96
C ILE A 28 -4.85 -8.77 -4.98
N SER A 29 -5.45 -9.33 -3.92
CA SER A 29 -6.89 -9.47 -3.84
C SER A 29 -7.61 -8.18 -3.46
N SER A 30 -8.90 -8.13 -3.72
CA SER A 30 -9.73 -7.00 -3.29
C SER A 30 -9.78 -6.89 -1.77
N VAL A 31 -9.65 -8.01 -1.06
CA VAL A 31 -9.58 -8.02 0.40
C VAL A 31 -8.33 -7.28 0.89
N SER A 32 -7.19 -7.51 0.23
CA SER A 32 -5.94 -6.82 0.56
C SER A 32 -6.07 -5.31 0.33
N ILE A 33 -6.67 -4.91 -0.78
CA ILE A 33 -6.90 -3.49 -1.08
C ILE A 33 -7.81 -2.86 -0.02
N ALA A 34 -8.86 -3.57 0.39
CA ALA A 34 -9.77 -3.07 1.42
C ALA A 34 -9.06 -2.87 2.76
N LYS A 35 -8.18 -3.80 3.13
CA LYS A 35 -7.37 -3.68 4.36
C LYS A 35 -6.44 -2.47 4.29
N LEU A 36 -5.79 -2.26 3.16
CA LEU A 36 -4.94 -1.09 2.95
C LEU A 36 -5.75 0.20 3.13
N GLY A 37 -6.95 0.25 2.56
CA GLY A 37 -7.82 1.41 2.66
C GLY A 37 -8.28 1.71 4.09
N LYS A 38 -8.37 0.68 4.93
CA LYS A 38 -8.77 0.80 6.33
C LYS A 38 -7.58 1.02 7.27
N GLY A 39 -6.36 0.97 6.76
CA GLY A 39 -5.16 1.09 7.59
C GLY A 39 -4.86 -0.16 8.40
N GLU A 40 -5.39 -1.31 7.99
CA GLU A 40 -5.16 -2.59 8.67
C GLU A 40 -3.84 -3.21 8.26
N ASN A 41 -3.36 -4.14 9.09
CA ASN A 41 -2.11 -4.83 8.79
C ASN A 41 -2.28 -5.79 7.62
N ILE A 42 -1.27 -5.87 6.79
CA ILE A 42 -1.20 -6.83 5.68
C ILE A 42 0.11 -7.61 5.80
N THR A 43 0.22 -8.69 5.05
CA THR A 43 1.43 -9.51 5.09
C THR A 43 2.59 -8.83 4.36
N THR A 44 3.81 -9.22 4.74
CA THR A 44 5.00 -8.71 4.03
C THR A 44 5.02 -9.15 2.58
N ASP A 45 4.42 -10.31 2.27
CA ASP A 45 4.29 -10.78 0.89
C ASP A 45 3.49 -9.78 0.04
N ILE A 46 2.38 -9.28 0.57
CA ILE A 46 1.58 -8.27 -0.09
C ILE A 46 2.37 -6.97 -0.28
N LEU A 47 3.10 -6.56 0.76
CA LEU A 47 3.96 -5.37 0.68
C LEU A 47 4.99 -5.50 -0.44
N LEU A 48 5.63 -6.66 -0.54
CA LEU A 48 6.64 -6.90 -1.58
C LEU A 48 6.03 -6.85 -2.98
N LYS A 49 4.84 -7.41 -3.15
CA LYS A 49 4.13 -7.36 -4.44
C LYS A 49 3.83 -5.92 -4.87
N ILE A 50 3.41 -5.09 -3.92
CA ILE A 50 3.16 -3.67 -4.19
C ILE A 50 4.46 -2.97 -4.57
N CYS A 51 5.52 -3.19 -3.80
CA CYS A 51 6.83 -2.58 -4.07
C CYS A 51 7.35 -2.96 -5.45
N GLU A 52 7.23 -4.23 -5.81
CA GLU A 52 7.68 -4.70 -7.12
C GLU A 52 6.88 -4.07 -8.24
N SER A 53 5.57 -3.95 -8.08
CA SER A 53 4.70 -3.38 -9.12
C SER A 53 4.96 -1.89 -9.33
N LEU A 54 5.35 -1.16 -8.29
CA LEU A 54 5.61 0.28 -8.35
C LEU A 54 7.10 0.61 -8.46
N ASN A 55 7.96 -0.41 -8.36
CA ASN A 55 9.41 -0.26 -8.40
C ASN A 55 9.91 0.70 -7.31
N VAL A 56 9.46 0.47 -6.08
CA VAL A 56 9.82 1.27 -4.91
C VAL A 56 10.19 0.35 -3.75
N LYS A 57 10.70 0.94 -2.67
CA LYS A 57 11.04 0.21 -1.45
C LYS A 57 9.89 0.28 -0.46
N VAL A 58 9.90 -0.63 0.53
CA VAL A 58 8.86 -0.68 1.57
C VAL A 58 8.73 0.67 2.28
N GLU A 59 9.84 1.31 2.59
CA GLU A 59 9.86 2.61 3.27
C GLU A 59 9.23 3.74 2.47
N ASP A 60 9.04 3.53 1.17
CA ASP A 60 8.40 4.52 0.30
C ASP A 60 6.87 4.44 0.37
N ILE A 61 6.31 3.36 0.91
CA ILE A 61 4.87 3.13 0.93
C ILE A 61 4.27 2.98 2.32
N ILE A 62 5.09 2.73 3.35
CA ILE A 62 4.59 2.62 4.72
C ILE A 62 5.42 3.45 5.67
N GLU A 63 4.79 3.78 6.80
CA GLU A 63 5.48 4.40 7.93
C GLU A 63 4.74 4.02 9.21
N THR A 64 5.38 4.23 10.34
CA THR A 64 4.73 4.04 11.63
C THR A 64 4.29 5.40 12.18
N VAL A 65 3.12 5.43 12.80
CA VAL A 65 2.59 6.63 13.42
C VAL A 65 2.11 6.29 14.83
N ASP A 66 2.09 7.29 15.70
CA ASP A 66 1.62 7.08 17.06
C ASP A 66 0.10 7.01 17.08
N ASP A 67 -0.41 6.11 17.94
CA ASP A 67 -1.83 6.01 18.23
C ASP A 67 -2.21 7.13 19.19
N GLN A 68 -3.22 7.87 18.87
CA GLN A 68 -3.72 8.90 19.78
C GLN A 68 -5.21 8.87 19.88
#